data_3928c011d97998a07cd53cb5173f5632
#
_entry.id   3928c011d97998a07cd53cb5173f5632
#
_cell.length_a   1.000
_cell.length_b   1.000
_cell.length_c   1.000
_cell.angle_alpha   90.00
_cell.angle_beta   90.00
_cell.angle_gamma   90.00
#
_symmetry.space_group_name_H-M   'P 1'
#
loop_
_entity.id
_entity.type
_entity.pdbx_description
1 polymer ?
#
loop_
_entity_poly.entity_id
_entity_poly.type
_entity_poly.pdbx_seq_one_letter_code
_entity_poly.pdbx_strand_id
1 'polypeptide(L)'
;MTSINQVTTRAPRRPLQSYRVLWRQTPQSFRIGLVILLLHLIIAATGPFWAPYGFSQMGAGIPLSGMSWAHPFGIDQLGRDVFSRVVHGAHIVILLSISGTALGLLVGAVLGLMSGYVGGLLDNLLQRVLEALISIPFLVLALIAIASAGPDLSGNPVLVVLVVALVYAPRIARIARAAAMDIATRDYVTVAKLRGESAWSVMRRELLPNATGVLLVEFALRAGYAPVLIGSLGFLGFGLRPPTPEWGLMISENRALIIITPITVLGPGLALASLVVGLNLFTEGLARILGRTVRLGNQ
;
A
#
# COMPACT_ATOMS: atom_id res chain seq x y z
N MET A 1 -23.75 61.82 11.71
CA MET A 1 -24.52 60.72 11.08
C MET A 1 -23.59 59.55 10.88
N THR A 2 -23.62 58.62 11.80
CA THR A 2 -22.71 57.48 11.88
C THR A 2 -23.40 56.27 11.22
N SER A 3 -22.88 55.78 10.09
CA SER A 3 -23.37 54.60 9.38
C SER A 3 -22.93 53.34 10.11
N ILE A 4 -23.89 52.61 10.68
CA ILE A 4 -23.69 51.30 11.31
C ILE A 4 -23.46 50.27 10.20
N ASN A 5 -22.25 49.75 10.11
CA ASN A 5 -21.92 48.61 9.26
C ASN A 5 -22.66 47.38 9.77
N GLN A 6 -23.62 46.87 9.02
CA GLN A 6 -24.30 45.62 9.28
C GLN A 6 -23.32 44.47 9.00
N VAL A 7 -22.80 43.87 10.06
CA VAL A 7 -22.10 42.58 10.00
C VAL A 7 -23.15 41.51 9.70
N THR A 8 -23.24 41.11 8.43
CA THR A 8 -24.05 39.96 8.02
C THR A 8 -23.42 38.69 8.55
N THR A 9 -23.91 38.21 9.66
CA THR A 9 -23.58 36.86 10.17
C THR A 9 -24.08 35.82 9.17
N ARG A 10 -23.15 35.23 8.39
CA ARG A 10 -23.46 34.07 7.55
C ARG A 10 -23.88 32.91 8.44
N ALA A 11 -25.09 32.43 8.29
CA ALA A 11 -25.62 31.27 8.97
C ALA A 11 -24.70 30.03 8.72
N PRO A 12 -24.46 29.17 9.72
CA PRO A 12 -23.63 27.98 9.56
C PRO A 12 -24.26 27.08 8.51
N ARG A 13 -23.50 26.78 7.44
CA ARG A 13 -23.93 25.89 6.38
C ARG A 13 -24.18 24.50 6.97
N ARG A 14 -25.35 23.90 6.72
CA ARG A 14 -25.72 22.56 7.19
C ARG A 14 -24.69 21.53 6.75
N PRO A 15 -24.17 20.64 7.65
CA PRO A 15 -23.05 19.74 7.38
C PRO A 15 -23.28 18.81 6.16
N LEU A 16 -24.49 18.38 5.89
CA LEU A 16 -24.85 17.53 4.76
C LEU A 16 -24.67 18.17 3.37
N GLN A 17 -24.77 19.50 3.27
CA GLN A 17 -24.53 20.22 2.00
C GLN A 17 -23.03 20.31 1.69
N SER A 18 -22.16 20.35 2.70
CA SER A 18 -20.73 20.40 2.49
C SER A 18 -20.17 19.06 1.95
N TYR A 19 -20.68 17.91 2.39
CA TYR A 19 -20.25 16.59 1.89
C TYR A 19 -20.60 16.35 0.40
N ARG A 20 -21.79 16.78 -0.04
CA ARG A 20 -22.19 16.66 -1.46
C ARG A 20 -21.36 17.54 -2.37
N VAL A 21 -20.99 18.74 -1.91
CA VAL A 21 -20.14 19.67 -2.67
C VAL A 21 -18.71 19.13 -2.74
N LEU A 22 -18.17 18.63 -1.63
CA LEU A 22 -16.84 18.00 -1.58
C LEU A 22 -16.76 16.76 -2.50
N TRP A 23 -17.79 15.90 -2.47
CA TRP A 23 -17.86 14.73 -3.33
C TRP A 23 -17.90 15.07 -4.82
N ARG A 24 -18.59 16.13 -5.21
CA ARG A 24 -18.63 16.61 -6.60
C ARG A 24 -17.31 17.20 -7.08
N GLN A 25 -16.49 17.69 -6.17
CA GLN A 25 -15.18 18.29 -6.47
C GLN A 25 -14.04 17.25 -6.46
N THR A 26 -14.28 16.01 -5.99
CA THR A 26 -13.28 14.96 -6.02
C THR A 26 -13.01 14.46 -7.45
N PRO A 27 -11.74 14.20 -7.83
CA PRO A 27 -11.38 13.66 -9.13
C PRO A 27 -12.11 12.34 -9.42
N GLN A 28 -12.44 12.07 -10.67
CA GLN A 28 -13.07 10.80 -11.06
C GLN A 28 -12.18 9.60 -10.72
N SER A 29 -10.85 9.73 -10.91
CA SER A 29 -9.88 8.70 -10.52
C SER A 29 -10.02 8.30 -9.05
N PHE A 30 -10.15 9.28 -8.13
CA PHE A 30 -10.37 8.99 -6.71
C PHE A 30 -11.65 8.17 -6.47
N ARG A 31 -12.77 8.55 -7.10
CA ARG A 31 -14.06 7.87 -6.90
C ARG A 31 -14.04 6.44 -7.44
N ILE A 32 -13.52 6.24 -8.64
CA ILE A 32 -13.42 4.91 -9.26
C ILE A 32 -12.46 4.04 -8.43
N GLY A 33 -11.27 4.56 -8.08
CA GLY A 33 -10.30 3.86 -7.26
C GLY A 33 -10.85 3.47 -5.90
N LEU A 34 -11.60 4.38 -5.24
CA LEU A 34 -12.25 4.12 -3.96
C LEU A 34 -13.29 3.00 -4.06
N VAL A 35 -14.12 2.99 -5.10
CA VAL A 35 -15.14 1.92 -5.30
C VAL A 35 -14.46 0.57 -5.48
N ILE A 36 -13.44 0.49 -6.34
CA ILE A 36 -12.69 -0.76 -6.57
C ILE A 36 -12.03 -1.23 -5.26
N LEU A 37 -11.39 -0.32 -4.53
CA LEU A 37 -10.72 -0.64 -3.27
C LEU A 37 -11.71 -1.11 -2.20
N LEU A 38 -12.86 -0.42 -2.05
CA LEU A 38 -13.91 -0.84 -1.12
C LEU A 38 -14.47 -2.22 -1.47
N LEU A 39 -14.66 -2.52 -2.75
CA LEU A 39 -15.08 -3.85 -3.20
C LEU A 39 -14.07 -4.91 -2.75
N HIS A 40 -12.77 -4.70 -2.98
CA HIS A 40 -11.74 -5.64 -2.54
C HIS A 40 -11.66 -5.77 -1.01
N LEU A 41 -11.82 -4.68 -0.27
CA LEU A 41 -11.86 -4.71 1.20
C LEU A 41 -13.07 -5.47 1.73
N ILE A 42 -14.24 -5.31 1.11
CA ILE A 42 -15.45 -6.07 1.44
C ILE A 42 -15.21 -7.56 1.16
N ILE A 43 -14.69 -7.91 -0.03
CA ILE A 43 -14.36 -9.30 -0.37
C ILE A 43 -13.32 -9.86 0.62
N ALA A 44 -12.29 -9.12 0.97
CA ALA A 44 -11.28 -9.56 1.93
C ALA A 44 -11.85 -9.80 3.33
N ALA A 45 -12.77 -8.95 3.78
CA ALA A 45 -13.38 -9.04 5.10
C ALA A 45 -14.47 -10.11 5.20
N THR A 46 -15.26 -10.25 4.15
CA THR A 46 -16.46 -11.14 4.18
C THR A 46 -16.28 -12.44 3.40
N GLY A 47 -15.37 -12.47 2.44
CA GLY A 47 -15.16 -13.60 1.53
C GLY A 47 -15.01 -14.95 2.20
N PRO A 48 -14.20 -15.09 3.26
CA PRO A 48 -14.07 -16.37 3.96
C PRO A 48 -15.37 -16.95 4.54
N PHE A 49 -16.40 -16.12 4.72
CA PHE A 49 -17.69 -16.56 5.28
C PHE A 49 -18.71 -17.03 4.24
N TRP A 50 -18.56 -16.63 2.98
CA TRP A 50 -19.52 -16.96 1.91
C TRP A 50 -18.89 -17.66 0.71
N ALA A 51 -17.57 -17.83 0.68
CA ALA A 51 -16.90 -18.61 -0.36
C ALA A 51 -17.45 -20.06 -0.33
N PRO A 52 -17.85 -20.63 -1.49
CA PRO A 52 -18.51 -21.94 -1.53
C PRO A 52 -17.63 -23.07 -0.99
N TYR A 53 -16.31 -22.96 -1.13
CA TYR A 53 -15.34 -23.99 -0.73
C TYR A 53 -14.20 -23.40 0.10
N GLY A 54 -13.60 -24.22 0.96
CA GLY A 54 -12.36 -23.86 1.65
C GLY A 54 -11.19 -23.71 0.67
N PHE A 55 -10.29 -22.77 0.93
CA PHE A 55 -9.17 -22.48 0.02
C PHE A 55 -8.19 -23.65 -0.21
N SER A 56 -8.13 -24.60 0.72
CA SER A 56 -7.31 -25.82 0.65
C SER A 56 -8.10 -27.07 0.31
N GLN A 57 -9.44 -26.96 0.20
CA GLN A 57 -10.32 -28.08 -0.02
C GLN A 57 -10.10 -28.68 -1.42
N MET A 58 -9.66 -29.92 -1.45
CA MET A 58 -9.52 -30.74 -2.65
C MET A 58 -10.84 -31.47 -2.94
N GLY A 59 -11.05 -31.90 -4.19
CA GLY A 59 -12.26 -32.65 -4.56
C GLY A 59 -13.52 -31.78 -4.63
N ALA A 60 -13.38 -30.46 -4.77
CA ALA A 60 -14.50 -29.55 -5.02
C ALA A 60 -15.16 -29.81 -6.39
N GLY A 61 -14.43 -30.38 -7.34
CA GLY A 61 -14.90 -30.75 -8.66
C GLY A 61 -13.87 -31.59 -9.43
N ILE A 62 -14.19 -31.87 -10.70
CA ILE A 62 -13.29 -32.63 -11.59
C ILE A 62 -12.07 -31.73 -11.87
N PRO A 63 -10.82 -32.20 -11.61
CA PRO A 63 -9.62 -31.43 -11.90
C PRO A 63 -9.59 -30.92 -13.35
N LEU A 64 -9.13 -29.68 -13.52
CA LEU A 64 -9.04 -29.00 -14.82
C LEU A 64 -10.38 -28.78 -15.54
N SER A 65 -11.49 -28.92 -14.86
CA SER A 65 -12.78 -28.53 -15.43
C SER A 65 -12.85 -27.00 -15.59
N GLY A 66 -13.42 -26.57 -16.71
CA GLY A 66 -13.58 -25.16 -17.06
C GLY A 66 -14.65 -24.44 -16.22
N MET A 67 -15.00 -23.25 -16.67
CA MET A 67 -16.04 -22.42 -16.04
C MET A 67 -17.40 -23.12 -16.00
N SER A 68 -18.06 -23.05 -14.86
CA SER A 68 -19.44 -23.48 -14.66
C SER A 68 -20.13 -22.56 -13.65
N TRP A 69 -21.44 -22.66 -13.52
CA TRP A 69 -22.19 -21.92 -12.49
C TRP A 69 -21.77 -22.30 -11.07
N ALA A 70 -21.36 -23.54 -10.83
CA ALA A 70 -20.84 -24.00 -9.54
C ALA A 70 -19.37 -23.55 -9.32
N HIS A 71 -18.60 -23.39 -10.40
CA HIS A 71 -17.18 -23.06 -10.39
C HIS A 71 -16.88 -21.94 -11.38
N PRO A 72 -17.14 -20.66 -11.03
CA PRO A 72 -17.01 -19.53 -11.96
C PRO A 72 -15.63 -19.35 -12.57
N PHE A 73 -14.55 -19.73 -11.84
CA PHE A 73 -13.17 -19.70 -12.33
C PHE A 73 -12.59 -21.10 -12.56
N GLY A 74 -13.47 -22.11 -12.68
CA GLY A 74 -13.05 -23.49 -12.89
C GLY A 74 -12.36 -24.11 -11.68
N ILE A 75 -11.79 -25.30 -11.93
CA ILE A 75 -11.12 -26.15 -10.93
C ILE A 75 -9.65 -26.28 -11.31
N ASP A 76 -8.76 -26.18 -10.33
CA ASP A 76 -7.31 -26.34 -10.55
C ASP A 76 -6.90 -27.83 -10.69
N GLN A 77 -5.61 -28.05 -10.93
CA GLN A 77 -5.04 -29.41 -11.10
C GLN A 77 -5.20 -30.32 -9.88
N LEU A 78 -5.42 -29.75 -8.67
CA LEU A 78 -5.60 -30.48 -7.42
C LEU A 78 -7.09 -30.65 -7.04
N GLY A 79 -8.02 -30.27 -7.93
CA GLY A 79 -9.44 -30.35 -7.66
C GLY A 79 -9.95 -29.28 -6.70
N ARG A 80 -9.24 -28.14 -6.58
CA ARG A 80 -9.63 -27.01 -5.71
C ARG A 80 -10.41 -25.97 -6.52
N ASP A 81 -11.43 -25.33 -5.94
CA ASP A 81 -12.20 -24.26 -6.57
C ASP A 81 -11.39 -22.96 -6.64
N VAL A 82 -11.12 -22.50 -7.86
CA VAL A 82 -10.26 -21.31 -8.07
C VAL A 82 -10.96 -20.03 -7.64
N PHE A 83 -12.30 -19.92 -7.81
CA PHE A 83 -13.05 -18.74 -7.36
C PHE A 83 -12.96 -18.57 -5.84
N SER A 84 -13.23 -19.63 -5.07
CA SER A 84 -13.11 -19.60 -3.61
C SER A 84 -11.68 -19.24 -3.17
N ARG A 85 -10.67 -19.76 -3.84
CA ARG A 85 -9.26 -19.41 -3.57
C ARG A 85 -8.97 -17.95 -3.87
N VAL A 86 -9.48 -17.38 -4.96
CA VAL A 86 -9.31 -15.95 -5.28
C VAL A 86 -9.96 -15.08 -4.20
N VAL A 87 -11.15 -15.44 -3.75
CA VAL A 87 -11.85 -14.72 -2.67
C VAL A 87 -11.07 -14.73 -1.36
N HIS A 88 -10.60 -15.91 -0.92
CA HIS A 88 -9.77 -16.03 0.27
C HIS A 88 -8.41 -15.31 0.11
N GLY A 89 -7.84 -15.32 -1.11
CA GLY A 89 -6.58 -14.66 -1.42
C GLY A 89 -6.60 -13.14 -1.25
N ALA A 90 -7.77 -12.51 -1.43
CA ALA A 90 -7.94 -11.07 -1.24
C ALA A 90 -7.48 -10.60 0.16
N HIS A 91 -7.88 -11.33 1.22
CA HIS A 91 -7.49 -11.04 2.59
C HIS A 91 -5.95 -11.08 2.75
N ILE A 92 -5.32 -12.11 2.23
CA ILE A 92 -3.88 -12.35 2.35
C ILE A 92 -3.08 -11.26 1.63
N VAL A 93 -3.41 -11.01 0.35
CA VAL A 93 -2.69 -10.04 -0.47
C VAL A 93 -2.81 -8.62 0.11
N ILE A 94 -4.02 -8.22 0.54
CA ILE A 94 -4.24 -6.90 1.14
C ILE A 94 -3.51 -6.76 2.48
N LEU A 95 -3.61 -7.76 3.35
CA LEU A 95 -2.95 -7.73 4.66
C LEU A 95 -1.42 -7.61 4.52
N LEU A 96 -0.81 -8.43 3.67
CA LEU A 96 0.63 -8.38 3.42
C LEU A 96 1.07 -7.04 2.80
N SER A 97 0.27 -6.53 1.85
CA SER A 97 0.56 -5.25 1.18
C SER A 97 0.53 -4.07 2.16
N ILE A 98 -0.52 -4.00 2.98
CA ILE A 98 -0.69 -2.92 3.95
C ILE A 98 0.36 -3.03 5.06
N SER A 99 0.55 -4.21 5.65
CA SER A 99 1.49 -4.40 6.77
C SER A 99 2.94 -4.16 6.33
N GLY A 100 3.36 -4.69 5.17
CA GLY A 100 4.70 -4.47 4.63
C GLY A 100 4.97 -3.01 4.30
N THR A 101 4.00 -2.34 3.68
CA THR A 101 4.11 -0.91 3.36
C THR A 101 4.11 -0.04 4.63
N ALA A 102 3.26 -0.36 5.60
CA ALA A 102 3.20 0.38 6.88
C ALA A 102 4.50 0.25 7.66
N LEU A 103 5.09 -0.95 7.72
CA LEU A 103 6.39 -1.16 8.33
C LEU A 103 7.49 -0.42 7.57
N GLY A 104 7.47 -0.46 6.25
CA GLY A 104 8.39 0.30 5.40
C GLY A 104 8.26 1.82 5.59
N LEU A 105 7.02 2.32 5.75
CA LEU A 105 6.76 3.73 6.09
C LEU A 105 7.32 4.08 7.47
N LEU A 106 7.06 3.25 8.48
CA LEU A 106 7.54 3.50 9.84
C LEU A 106 9.06 3.61 9.87
N VAL A 107 9.76 2.61 9.33
CA VAL A 107 11.22 2.57 9.27
C VAL A 107 11.76 3.72 8.42
N GLY A 108 11.22 3.89 7.21
CA GLY A 108 11.68 4.93 6.29
C GLY A 108 11.44 6.36 6.81
N ALA A 109 10.28 6.61 7.44
CA ALA A 109 9.99 7.92 8.03
C ALA A 109 10.94 8.24 9.19
N VAL A 110 11.18 7.30 10.10
CA VAL A 110 12.11 7.50 11.22
C VAL A 110 13.51 7.79 10.71
N LEU A 111 14.04 6.94 9.80
CA LEU A 111 15.38 7.14 9.23
C LEU A 111 15.50 8.45 8.45
N GLY A 112 14.49 8.79 7.65
CA GLY A 112 14.50 10.00 6.84
C GLY A 112 14.37 11.28 7.67
N LEU A 113 13.43 11.32 8.62
CA LEU A 113 13.27 12.49 9.50
C LEU A 113 14.51 12.71 10.36
N MET A 114 15.10 11.63 10.90
CA MET A 114 16.32 11.71 11.68
C MET A 114 17.51 12.21 10.84
N SER A 115 17.70 11.63 9.65
CA SER A 115 18.74 12.02 8.70
C SER A 115 18.63 13.49 8.29
N GLY A 116 17.43 13.93 7.88
CA GLY A 116 17.20 15.29 7.42
C GLY A 116 17.27 16.36 8.52
N TYR A 117 16.97 16.00 9.77
CA TYR A 117 17.01 16.94 10.90
C TYR A 117 18.38 17.05 11.54
N VAL A 118 19.08 15.91 11.78
CA VAL A 118 20.37 15.88 12.44
C VAL A 118 21.49 16.30 11.51
N GLY A 119 21.44 15.87 10.25
CA GLY A 119 22.45 16.17 9.25
C GLY A 119 23.84 15.55 9.54
N GLY A 120 24.88 16.14 8.94
CA GLY A 120 26.27 15.80 9.21
C GLY A 120 26.68 14.39 8.81
N LEU A 121 27.54 13.76 9.61
CA LEU A 121 28.09 12.42 9.31
C LEU A 121 27.00 11.33 9.31
N LEU A 122 26.05 11.43 10.24
CA LEU A 122 24.92 10.48 10.32
C LEU A 122 24.11 10.48 9.01
N ASP A 123 23.77 11.66 8.52
CA ASP A 123 23.06 11.83 7.25
C ASP A 123 23.86 11.24 6.09
N ASN A 124 25.13 11.58 5.98
CA ASN A 124 26.00 11.11 4.90
C ASN A 124 26.12 9.58 4.88
N LEU A 125 26.29 8.94 6.04
CA LEU A 125 26.37 7.47 6.13
C LEU A 125 25.04 6.80 5.78
N LEU A 126 23.94 7.31 6.35
CA LEU A 126 22.60 6.77 6.04
C LEU A 126 22.29 6.91 4.55
N GLN A 127 22.55 8.06 3.94
CA GLN A 127 22.30 8.26 2.51
C GLN A 127 23.10 7.28 1.64
N ARG A 128 24.36 7.02 1.95
CA ARG A 128 25.18 6.03 1.19
C ARG A 128 24.58 4.63 1.26
N VAL A 129 24.12 4.19 2.44
CA VAL A 129 23.46 2.88 2.60
C VAL A 129 22.13 2.83 1.83
N LEU A 130 21.30 3.88 1.95
CA LEU A 130 20.01 3.95 1.26
C LEU A 130 20.19 4.00 -0.27
N GLU A 131 21.19 4.73 -0.77
CA GLU A 131 21.52 4.78 -2.20
C GLU A 131 21.99 3.44 -2.72
N ALA A 132 22.83 2.72 -1.97
CA ALA A 132 23.25 1.36 -2.33
C ALA A 132 22.05 0.40 -2.43
N LEU A 133 21.10 0.47 -1.50
CA LEU A 133 19.87 -0.35 -1.56
C LEU A 133 18.95 0.06 -2.72
N ILE A 134 18.82 1.35 -3.01
CA ILE A 134 17.96 1.85 -4.10
C ILE A 134 18.57 1.52 -5.48
N SER A 135 19.90 1.41 -5.61
CA SER A 135 20.58 1.06 -6.86
C SER A 135 20.27 -0.37 -7.33
N ILE A 136 19.94 -1.26 -6.39
CA ILE A 136 19.51 -2.62 -6.72
C ILE A 136 18.05 -2.59 -7.22
N PRO A 137 17.74 -3.22 -8.38
CA PRO A 137 16.35 -3.37 -8.81
C PRO A 137 15.50 -4.00 -7.70
N PHE A 138 14.33 -3.41 -7.42
CA PHE A 138 13.51 -3.74 -6.23
C PHE A 138 13.18 -5.24 -6.11
N LEU A 139 12.89 -5.91 -7.25
CA LEU A 139 12.59 -7.34 -7.27
C LEU A 139 13.85 -8.18 -6.95
N VAL A 140 15.01 -7.76 -7.46
CA VAL A 140 16.29 -8.44 -7.18
C VAL A 140 16.65 -8.31 -5.70
N LEU A 141 16.50 -7.12 -5.12
CA LEU A 141 16.69 -6.88 -3.68
C LEU A 141 15.78 -7.79 -2.85
N ALA A 142 14.50 -7.90 -3.23
CA ALA A 142 13.54 -8.77 -2.55
C ALA A 142 13.94 -10.24 -2.63
N LEU A 143 14.36 -10.73 -3.81
CA LEU A 143 14.81 -12.11 -4.01
C LEU A 143 16.05 -12.42 -3.19
N ILE A 144 17.05 -11.53 -3.19
CA ILE A 144 18.26 -11.69 -2.37
C ILE A 144 17.90 -11.77 -0.89
N ALA A 145 17.03 -10.87 -0.40
CA ALA A 145 16.62 -10.85 1.00
C ALA A 145 15.93 -12.15 1.43
N ILE A 146 15.00 -12.68 0.61
CA ILE A 146 14.34 -13.96 0.90
C ILE A 146 15.30 -15.14 0.82
N ALA A 147 16.14 -15.18 -0.20
CA ALA A 147 17.12 -16.26 -0.37
C ALA A 147 18.14 -16.30 0.79
N SER A 148 18.54 -15.12 1.30
CA SER A 148 19.46 -15.00 2.44
C SER A 148 18.83 -15.40 3.78
N ALA A 149 17.50 -15.37 3.90
CA ALA A 149 16.79 -15.76 5.13
C ALA A 149 16.79 -17.28 5.37
N GLY A 150 17.16 -18.07 4.36
CA GLY A 150 17.24 -19.53 4.45
C GLY A 150 15.89 -20.25 4.28
N PRO A 151 15.94 -21.59 4.14
CA PRO A 151 14.76 -22.40 3.82
C PRO A 151 13.73 -22.45 4.95
N ASP A 152 14.13 -22.28 6.20
CA ASP A 152 13.25 -22.37 7.38
C ASP A 152 12.25 -21.20 7.44
N LEU A 153 12.66 -20.03 6.97
CA LEU A 153 11.81 -18.85 6.93
C LEU A 153 11.08 -18.69 5.59
N SER A 154 11.45 -19.47 4.57
CA SER A 154 10.80 -19.43 3.26
C SER A 154 9.31 -19.78 3.38
N GLY A 155 8.44 -18.95 2.78
CA GLY A 155 6.98 -19.10 2.86
C GLY A 155 6.34 -18.48 4.11
N ASN A 156 7.14 -17.90 5.02
CA ASN A 156 6.61 -17.23 6.21
C ASN A 156 6.04 -15.84 5.82
N PRO A 157 4.77 -15.54 6.17
CA PRO A 157 4.16 -14.24 5.90
C PRO A 157 4.94 -13.06 6.49
N VAL A 158 5.55 -13.25 7.68
CA VAL A 158 6.35 -12.21 8.35
C VAL A 158 7.58 -11.85 7.52
N LEU A 159 8.24 -12.86 6.91
CA LEU A 159 9.38 -12.59 6.03
C LEU A 159 8.96 -11.77 4.81
N VAL A 160 7.82 -12.07 4.20
CA VAL A 160 7.29 -11.30 3.07
C VAL A 160 7.04 -9.84 3.49
N VAL A 161 6.44 -9.60 4.66
CA VAL A 161 6.23 -8.25 5.23
C VAL A 161 7.56 -7.51 5.42
N LEU A 162 8.57 -8.18 6.00
CA LEU A 162 9.90 -7.59 6.22
C LEU A 162 10.60 -7.25 4.90
N VAL A 163 10.47 -8.10 3.90
CA VAL A 163 11.07 -7.86 2.58
C VAL A 163 10.38 -6.70 1.85
N VAL A 164 9.06 -6.61 1.90
CA VAL A 164 8.32 -5.44 1.36
C VAL A 164 8.77 -4.17 2.07
N ALA A 165 8.90 -4.19 3.39
CA ALA A 165 9.40 -3.07 4.17
C ALA A 165 10.84 -2.69 3.79
N LEU A 166 11.75 -3.65 3.65
CA LEU A 166 13.14 -3.43 3.23
C LEU A 166 13.22 -2.76 1.86
N VAL A 167 12.39 -3.18 0.92
CA VAL A 167 12.36 -2.61 -0.45
C VAL A 167 11.84 -1.18 -0.46
N TYR A 168 10.87 -0.85 0.40
CA TYR A 168 10.21 0.46 0.37
C TYR A 168 10.83 1.48 1.32
N ALA A 169 11.35 1.06 2.47
CA ALA A 169 11.91 1.96 3.49
C ALA A 169 12.98 2.93 2.94
N PRO A 170 13.94 2.52 2.07
CA PRO A 170 14.95 3.44 1.55
C PRO A 170 14.35 4.59 0.72
N ARG A 171 13.35 4.28 -0.11
CA ARG A 171 12.69 5.28 -0.95
C ARG A 171 11.85 6.25 -0.12
N ILE A 172 11.15 5.74 0.89
CA ILE A 172 10.36 6.54 1.83
C ILE A 172 11.29 7.42 2.66
N ALA A 173 12.42 6.88 3.13
CA ALA A 173 13.41 7.63 3.91
C ALA A 173 13.96 8.85 3.13
N ARG A 174 14.20 8.70 1.85
CA ARG A 174 14.67 9.82 1.01
C ARG A 174 13.62 10.93 0.89
N ILE A 175 12.36 10.59 0.76
CA ILE A 175 11.24 11.57 0.71
C ILE A 175 11.05 12.23 2.08
N ALA A 176 11.06 11.43 3.15
CA ALA A 176 10.94 11.93 4.53
C ALA A 176 12.11 12.86 4.90
N ARG A 177 13.33 12.55 4.45
CA ARG A 177 14.50 13.42 4.61
C ARG A 177 14.30 14.77 3.93
N ALA A 178 13.87 14.80 2.68
CA ALA A 178 13.63 16.03 1.95
C ALA A 178 12.56 16.90 2.65
N ALA A 179 11.48 16.29 3.12
CA ALA A 179 10.45 16.97 3.91
C ALA A 179 11.02 17.52 5.25
N ALA A 180 11.84 16.71 5.95
CA ALA A 180 12.45 17.14 7.20
C ALA A 180 13.38 18.36 7.02
N MET A 181 14.16 18.37 5.94
CA MET A 181 15.06 19.50 5.62
C MET A 181 14.27 20.78 5.35
N ASP A 182 13.16 20.72 4.60
CA ASP A 182 12.30 21.89 4.37
C ASP A 182 11.65 22.39 5.67
N ILE A 183 11.07 21.46 6.47
CA ILE A 183 10.40 21.82 7.72
C ILE A 183 11.39 22.36 8.75
N ALA A 184 12.62 21.83 8.82
CA ALA A 184 13.65 22.24 9.78
C ALA A 184 14.09 23.71 9.64
N THR A 185 13.82 24.35 8.49
CA THR A 185 14.10 25.77 8.24
C THR A 185 13.00 26.72 8.71
N ARG A 186 11.85 26.21 9.18
CA ARG A 186 10.70 27.02 9.58
C ARG A 186 10.92 27.66 10.96
N ASP A 187 10.35 28.86 11.14
CA ASP A 187 10.54 29.68 12.35
C ASP A 187 10.11 28.94 13.63
N TYR A 188 9.00 28.20 13.60
CA TYR A 188 8.52 27.45 14.76
C TYR A 188 9.49 26.36 15.22
N VAL A 189 10.25 25.75 14.28
CA VAL A 189 11.31 24.78 14.60
C VAL A 189 12.50 25.50 15.23
N THR A 190 12.86 26.68 14.72
CA THR A 190 13.91 27.52 15.32
C THR A 190 13.56 27.93 16.74
N VAL A 191 12.30 28.33 17.00
CA VAL A 191 11.82 28.65 18.35
C VAL A 191 11.89 27.43 19.27
N ALA A 192 11.50 26.24 18.80
CA ALA A 192 11.61 25.01 19.58
C ALA A 192 13.08 24.70 19.97
N LYS A 193 14.03 24.88 19.04
CA LYS A 193 15.47 24.74 19.32
C LYS A 193 15.96 25.74 20.35
N LEU A 194 15.54 27.01 20.24
CA LEU A 194 15.91 28.06 21.20
C LEU A 194 15.35 27.82 22.62
N ARG A 195 14.21 27.12 22.73
CA ARG A 195 13.65 26.65 24.00
C ARG A 195 14.41 25.46 24.60
N GLY A 196 15.43 24.94 23.91
CA GLY A 196 16.23 23.82 24.39
C GLY A 196 15.54 22.46 24.23
N GLU A 197 14.54 22.34 23.33
CA GLU A 197 13.89 21.06 23.09
C GLU A 197 14.86 20.05 22.50
N SER A 198 14.79 18.79 22.95
CA SER A 198 15.61 17.71 22.42
C SER A 198 15.28 17.42 20.94
N ALA A 199 16.24 16.89 20.19
CA ALA A 199 16.04 16.51 18.79
C ALA A 199 14.84 15.56 18.60
N TRP A 200 14.66 14.61 19.50
CA TRP A 200 13.51 13.71 19.49
C TRP A 200 12.18 14.43 19.70
N SER A 201 12.13 15.40 20.62
CA SER A 201 10.96 16.24 20.84
C SER A 201 10.56 17.01 19.59
N VAL A 202 11.54 17.68 18.97
CA VAL A 202 11.35 18.44 17.73
C VAL A 202 10.89 17.53 16.58
N MET A 203 11.54 16.38 16.39
CA MET A 203 11.13 15.41 15.36
C MET A 203 9.69 14.95 15.54
N ARG A 204 9.27 14.64 16.77
CA ARG A 204 7.94 14.10 17.06
C ARG A 204 6.85 15.18 17.03
N ARG A 205 7.13 16.39 17.54
CA ARG A 205 6.12 17.45 17.74
C ARG A 205 6.03 18.42 16.57
N GLU A 206 7.16 18.67 15.89
CA GLU A 206 7.22 19.66 14.82
C GLU A 206 7.37 19.03 13.43
N LEU A 207 8.32 18.10 13.25
CA LEU A 207 8.60 17.53 11.93
C LEU A 207 7.55 16.52 11.48
N LEU A 208 7.29 15.50 12.30
CA LEU A 208 6.39 14.40 11.93
C LEU A 208 4.97 14.87 11.61
N PRO A 209 4.30 15.73 12.42
CA PRO A 209 2.96 16.20 12.10
C PRO A 209 2.91 17.00 10.80
N ASN A 210 3.93 17.82 10.53
CA ASN A 210 4.02 18.63 9.32
C ASN A 210 4.43 17.83 8.07
N ALA A 211 5.15 16.71 8.23
CA ALA A 211 5.50 15.79 7.16
C ALA A 211 4.38 14.77 6.83
N THR A 212 3.35 14.63 7.70
CA THR A 212 2.32 13.57 7.60
C THR A 212 1.63 13.56 6.24
N GLY A 213 1.34 14.71 5.65
CA GLY A 213 0.69 14.79 4.33
C GLY A 213 1.53 14.12 3.24
N VAL A 214 2.82 14.40 3.19
CA VAL A 214 3.75 13.80 2.22
C VAL A 214 3.93 12.30 2.50
N LEU A 215 4.06 11.92 3.76
CA LEU A 215 4.21 10.53 4.18
C LEU A 215 2.97 9.68 3.87
N LEU A 216 1.76 10.23 4.02
CA LEU A 216 0.52 9.54 3.64
C LEU A 216 0.40 9.32 2.13
N VAL A 217 0.81 10.30 1.32
CA VAL A 217 0.85 10.14 -0.14
C VAL A 217 1.86 9.05 -0.52
N GLU A 218 3.03 9.05 0.10
CA GLU A 218 4.07 8.04 -0.16
C GLU A 218 3.61 6.64 0.28
N PHE A 219 2.93 6.53 1.43
CA PHE A 219 2.29 5.27 1.86
C PHE A 219 1.31 4.75 0.80
N ALA A 220 0.39 5.60 0.35
CA ALA A 220 -0.63 5.20 -0.61
C ALA A 220 -0.01 4.77 -1.96
N LEU A 221 1.04 5.48 -2.43
CA LEU A 221 1.79 5.09 -3.63
C LEU A 221 2.44 3.71 -3.47
N ARG A 222 3.12 3.44 -2.35
CA ARG A 222 3.78 2.15 -2.11
C ARG A 222 2.77 1.02 -1.89
N ALA A 223 1.68 1.28 -1.18
CA ALA A 223 0.59 0.33 -1.01
C ALA A 223 -0.02 -0.08 -2.37
N GLY A 224 -0.07 0.84 -3.35
CA GLY A 224 -0.52 0.56 -4.71
C GLY A 224 0.39 -0.42 -5.48
N TYR A 225 1.69 -0.40 -5.21
CA TYR A 225 2.67 -1.29 -5.85
C TYR A 225 2.96 -2.57 -5.06
N ALA A 226 2.64 -2.63 -3.77
CA ALA A 226 2.94 -3.78 -2.92
C ALA A 226 2.30 -5.10 -3.42
N PRO A 227 1.05 -5.15 -3.90
CA PRO A 227 0.47 -6.38 -4.45
C PRO A 227 1.24 -6.92 -5.65
N VAL A 228 1.81 -6.03 -6.49
CA VAL A 228 2.65 -6.44 -7.64
C VAL A 228 3.94 -7.09 -7.16
N LEU A 229 4.61 -6.51 -6.17
CA LEU A 229 5.83 -7.08 -5.60
C LEU A 229 5.55 -8.45 -4.97
N ILE A 230 4.50 -8.55 -4.13
CA ILE A 230 4.13 -9.81 -3.46
C ILE A 230 3.74 -10.86 -4.49
N GLY A 231 2.89 -10.51 -5.46
CA GLY A 231 2.49 -11.42 -6.53
C GLY A 231 3.66 -11.87 -7.41
N SER A 232 4.63 -11.00 -7.66
CA SER A 232 5.87 -11.37 -8.38
C SER A 232 6.72 -12.37 -7.59
N LEU A 233 6.84 -12.18 -6.27
CA LEU A 233 7.53 -13.12 -5.39
C LEU A 233 6.81 -14.47 -5.35
N GLY A 234 5.49 -14.47 -5.22
CA GLY A 234 4.66 -15.68 -5.27
C GLY A 234 4.79 -16.42 -6.60
N PHE A 235 4.72 -15.68 -7.72
CA PHE A 235 4.88 -16.23 -9.06
C PHE A 235 6.25 -16.89 -9.28
N LEU A 236 7.32 -16.31 -8.73
CA LEU A 236 8.69 -16.84 -8.80
C LEU A 236 8.96 -17.96 -7.79
N GLY A 237 8.00 -18.29 -6.91
CA GLY A 237 8.16 -19.33 -5.89
C GLY A 237 8.87 -18.90 -4.62
N PHE A 238 9.12 -17.60 -4.45
CA PHE A 238 9.74 -16.99 -3.26
C PHE A 238 8.74 -16.35 -2.31
N GLY A 239 7.45 -16.38 -2.62
CA GLY A 239 6.37 -15.89 -1.78
C GLY A 239 5.91 -16.87 -0.71
N LEU A 240 4.62 -16.90 -0.45
CA LEU A 240 3.99 -17.88 0.44
C LEU A 240 4.01 -19.27 -0.18
N ARG A 241 3.81 -20.30 0.68
CA ARG A 241 3.77 -21.70 0.23
C ARG A 241 2.34 -22.20 0.08
N PRO A 242 2.10 -23.17 -0.83
CA PRO A 242 0.84 -23.91 -0.86
C PRO A 242 0.51 -24.51 0.52
N PRO A 243 -0.77 -24.62 0.88
CA PRO A 243 -1.98 -24.36 0.09
C PRO A 243 -2.46 -22.89 0.09
N THR A 244 -1.69 -21.94 0.64
CA THR A 244 -2.07 -20.53 0.80
C THR A 244 -2.52 -19.92 -0.53
N PRO A 245 -3.71 -19.27 -0.60
CA PRO A 245 -4.26 -18.78 -1.86
C PRO A 245 -3.76 -17.36 -2.18
N GLU A 246 -2.43 -17.16 -2.24
CA GLU A 246 -1.85 -15.91 -2.70
C GLU A 246 -1.93 -15.85 -4.24
N TRP A 247 -2.38 -14.73 -4.80
CA TRP A 247 -2.73 -14.65 -6.23
C TRP A 247 -1.55 -14.89 -7.18
N GLY A 248 -0.34 -14.41 -6.86
CA GLY A 248 0.86 -14.69 -7.65
C GLY A 248 1.27 -16.16 -7.61
N LEU A 249 1.17 -16.79 -6.44
CA LEU A 249 1.39 -18.22 -6.26
C LEU A 249 0.36 -19.04 -7.05
N MET A 250 -0.92 -18.66 -7.02
CA MET A 250 -1.98 -19.33 -7.79
C MET A 250 -1.73 -19.27 -9.29
N ILE A 251 -1.25 -18.13 -9.80
CA ILE A 251 -0.84 -17.98 -11.21
C ILE A 251 0.31 -18.94 -11.51
N SER A 252 1.31 -18.99 -10.63
CA SER A 252 2.48 -19.87 -10.80
C SER A 252 2.10 -21.35 -10.80
N GLU A 253 1.22 -21.78 -9.88
CA GLU A 253 0.72 -23.16 -9.79
C GLU A 253 0.04 -23.63 -11.08
N ASN A 254 -0.70 -22.71 -11.76
CA ASN A 254 -1.52 -23.07 -12.92
C ASN A 254 -0.95 -22.59 -14.27
N ARG A 255 0.20 -21.92 -14.30
CA ARG A 255 0.78 -21.31 -15.52
C ARG A 255 0.99 -22.29 -16.68
N ALA A 256 1.38 -23.53 -16.38
CA ALA A 256 1.60 -24.57 -17.39
C ALA A 256 0.29 -25.03 -18.04
N LEU A 257 -0.85 -24.77 -17.40
CA LEU A 257 -2.18 -25.23 -17.82
C LEU A 257 -2.99 -24.13 -18.49
N ILE A 258 -2.39 -22.97 -18.78
CA ILE A 258 -3.07 -21.81 -19.36
C ILE A 258 -3.76 -22.11 -20.69
N ILE A 259 -3.24 -23.05 -21.48
CA ILE A 259 -3.83 -23.46 -22.75
C ILE A 259 -5.08 -24.32 -22.53
N ILE A 260 -5.13 -25.11 -21.44
CA ILE A 260 -6.23 -26.05 -21.15
C ILE A 260 -7.34 -25.33 -20.38
N THR A 261 -6.96 -24.61 -19.31
CA THR A 261 -7.88 -23.91 -18.41
C THR A 261 -7.39 -22.47 -18.16
N PRO A 262 -7.49 -21.55 -19.14
CA PRO A 262 -6.95 -20.20 -19.03
C PRO A 262 -7.52 -19.43 -17.85
N ILE A 263 -8.77 -19.69 -17.45
CA ILE A 263 -9.45 -18.96 -16.38
C ILE A 263 -8.81 -19.20 -15.01
N THR A 264 -8.18 -20.34 -14.78
CA THR A 264 -7.47 -20.64 -13.51
C THR A 264 -6.24 -19.76 -13.29
N VAL A 265 -5.71 -19.18 -14.36
CA VAL A 265 -4.62 -18.21 -14.36
C VAL A 265 -5.16 -16.78 -14.44
N LEU A 266 -6.13 -16.54 -15.33
CA LEU A 266 -6.71 -15.21 -15.54
C LEU A 266 -7.52 -14.73 -14.33
N GLY A 267 -8.22 -15.62 -13.63
CA GLY A 267 -9.01 -15.26 -12.44
C GLY A 267 -8.19 -14.53 -11.38
N PRO A 268 -7.14 -15.16 -10.81
CA PRO A 268 -6.26 -14.50 -9.84
C PRO A 268 -5.48 -13.33 -10.47
N GLY A 269 -5.13 -13.39 -11.76
CA GLY A 269 -4.48 -12.30 -12.48
C GLY A 269 -5.35 -11.05 -12.58
N LEU A 270 -6.63 -11.20 -12.90
CA LEU A 270 -7.60 -10.10 -12.95
C LEU A 270 -7.88 -9.52 -11.56
N ALA A 271 -7.94 -10.37 -10.53
CA ALA A 271 -8.09 -9.91 -9.15
C ALA A 271 -6.89 -9.04 -8.73
N LEU A 272 -5.67 -9.49 -9.00
CA LEU A 272 -4.45 -8.73 -8.73
C LEU A 272 -4.43 -7.41 -9.52
N ALA A 273 -4.69 -7.45 -10.82
CA ALA A 273 -4.70 -6.29 -11.70
C ALA A 273 -5.74 -5.25 -11.27
N SER A 274 -6.97 -5.69 -10.95
CA SER A 274 -8.04 -4.78 -10.50
C SER A 274 -7.72 -4.12 -9.15
N LEU A 275 -7.12 -4.85 -8.20
CA LEU A 275 -6.66 -4.27 -6.92
C LEU A 275 -5.60 -3.19 -7.16
N VAL A 276 -4.59 -3.48 -8.00
CA VAL A 276 -3.50 -2.55 -8.34
C VAL A 276 -4.05 -1.31 -9.03
N VAL A 277 -4.92 -1.46 -10.01
CA VAL A 277 -5.57 -0.34 -10.70
C VAL A 277 -6.39 0.50 -9.71
N GLY A 278 -7.18 -0.15 -8.86
CA GLY A 278 -7.99 0.52 -7.83
C GLY A 278 -7.13 1.35 -6.87
N LEU A 279 -6.06 0.78 -6.35
CA LEU A 279 -5.10 1.45 -5.45
C LEU A 279 -4.39 2.63 -6.15
N ASN A 280 -3.94 2.47 -7.39
CA ASN A 280 -3.27 3.54 -8.13
C ASN A 280 -4.22 4.71 -8.44
N LEU A 281 -5.44 4.43 -8.91
CA LEU A 281 -6.46 5.46 -9.15
C LEU A 281 -6.85 6.20 -7.86
N PHE A 282 -7.00 5.47 -6.75
CA PHE A 282 -7.27 6.05 -5.44
C PHE A 282 -6.14 6.99 -5.01
N THR A 283 -4.89 6.53 -5.11
CA THR A 283 -3.71 7.28 -4.70
C THR A 283 -3.49 8.54 -5.55
N GLU A 284 -3.63 8.42 -6.88
CA GLU A 284 -3.55 9.58 -7.78
C GLU A 284 -4.60 10.64 -7.43
N GLY A 285 -5.82 10.20 -7.18
CA GLY A 285 -6.90 11.08 -6.78
C GLY A 285 -6.66 11.72 -5.41
N LEU A 286 -6.13 10.98 -4.44
CA LEU A 286 -5.76 11.47 -3.11
C LEU A 286 -4.65 12.52 -3.19
N ALA A 287 -3.61 12.26 -3.97
CA ALA A 287 -2.51 13.22 -4.17
C ALA A 287 -3.00 14.53 -4.78
N ARG A 288 -3.94 14.48 -5.73
CA ARG A 288 -4.57 15.68 -6.32
C ARG A 288 -5.39 16.48 -5.29
N ILE A 289 -6.09 15.79 -4.37
CA ILE A 289 -6.88 16.45 -3.32
C ILE A 289 -5.95 17.15 -2.34
N LEU A 290 -4.93 16.45 -1.83
CA LEU A 290 -3.96 16.99 -0.87
C LEU A 290 -3.11 18.13 -1.47
N GLY A 291 -2.71 18.02 -2.73
CA GLY A 291 -1.96 19.08 -3.42
C GLY A 291 -2.78 20.37 -3.65
N ARG A 292 -4.12 20.30 -3.72
CA ARG A 292 -5.00 21.48 -3.79
C ARG A 292 -5.12 22.17 -2.44
N THR A 293 -5.22 21.43 -1.35
CA THR A 293 -5.34 22.01 0.01
C THR A 293 -4.09 22.79 0.41
N VAL A 294 -2.90 22.33 0.03
CA VAL A 294 -1.64 23.03 0.30
C VAL A 294 -1.57 24.38 -0.44
N ARG A 295 -2.09 24.47 -1.67
CA ARG A 295 -2.11 25.74 -2.43
C ARG A 295 -3.09 26.77 -1.88
N LEU A 296 -4.20 26.35 -1.29
CA LEU A 296 -5.21 27.25 -0.72
C LEU A 296 -4.83 27.74 0.69
N GLY A 297 -3.98 27.02 1.42
CA GLY A 297 -3.49 27.42 2.74
C GLY A 297 -2.34 28.42 2.71
N ASN A 298 -1.73 28.66 1.54
CA ASN A 298 -0.63 29.63 1.34
C ASN A 298 -1.10 30.96 0.72
N GLN A 299 -2.39 31.21 0.58
CA GLN A 299 -3.00 32.50 0.21
C GLN A 299 -3.72 33.13 1.41
#